data_72aa4a3b44f9e2cd6bccbfd31a5a7527
#
_entry.id   72aa4a3b44f9e2cd6bccbfd31a5a7527
#
_cell.length_a   1.000
_cell.length_b   1.000
_cell.length_c   1.000
_cell.angle_alpha   90.00
_cell.angle_beta   90.00
_cell.angle_gamma   90.00
#
_symmetry.space_group_name_H-M   'P 1'
#
loop_
_entity.id
_entity.type
_entity.pdbx_description
1 polymer ?
#
loop_
_entity_poly.entity_id
_entity_poly.type
_entity_poly.pdbx_seq_one_letter_code
_entity_poly.pdbx_strand_id
1 'polypeptide(L)'
;MVSDEHKRRVMHSLESALDKDRAKSNINGLSALGLVEMTRKRTRESLEHVLCDVCPACSGRGSQKTVETVCYEILREIVRVNRAYDADKFVVYASPAVCEALLNDEYHNLAELELFIGKQVNIQTESLYSQEQFDVVMM
;
A
#
# COMPACT_ATOMS: atom_id res chain seq x y z
N MET A 1 26.23 13.61 -19.02
CA MET A 1 27.20 13.21 -20.06
C MET A 1 26.96 14.08 -21.28
N VAL A 2 27.93 14.95 -21.63
CA VAL A 2 27.74 15.99 -22.67
C VAL A 2 28.18 15.49 -24.06
N SER A 3 29.16 14.57 -24.13
CA SER A 3 29.71 14.10 -25.40
C SER A 3 28.94 12.87 -25.93
N ASP A 4 28.54 12.94 -27.20
CA ASP A 4 27.85 11.82 -27.88
C ASP A 4 28.77 10.62 -28.11
N GLU A 5 30.08 10.87 -28.17
CA GLU A 5 31.07 9.78 -28.22
C GLU A 5 31.05 8.95 -26.91
N HIS A 6 31.00 9.62 -25.78
CA HIS A 6 30.90 8.96 -24.48
C HIS A 6 29.59 8.15 -24.37
N LYS A 7 28.48 8.69 -24.86
CA LYS A 7 27.19 7.99 -24.87
C LYS A 7 27.29 6.70 -25.72
N ARG A 8 27.86 6.80 -26.91
CA ARG A 8 28.07 5.61 -27.78
C ARG A 8 28.96 4.57 -27.14
N ARG A 9 30.06 4.96 -26.49
CA ARG A 9 30.94 4.04 -25.77
C ARG A 9 30.24 3.29 -24.64
N VAL A 10 29.41 4.00 -23.86
CA VAL A 10 28.62 3.39 -22.79
C VAL A 10 27.61 2.40 -23.35
N MET A 11 26.86 2.76 -24.39
CA MET A 11 25.90 1.87 -25.05
C MET A 11 26.57 0.63 -25.63
N HIS A 12 27.68 0.78 -26.33
CA HIS A 12 28.42 -0.35 -26.89
C HIS A 12 28.97 -1.28 -25.79
N SER A 13 29.44 -0.71 -24.68
CA SER A 13 29.89 -1.53 -23.54
C SER A 13 28.76 -2.32 -22.90
N LEU A 14 27.56 -1.72 -22.79
CA LEU A 14 26.36 -2.40 -22.29
C LEU A 14 25.91 -3.51 -23.23
N GLU A 15 25.82 -3.23 -24.54
CA GLU A 15 25.47 -4.22 -25.56
C GLU A 15 26.44 -5.41 -25.54
N SER A 16 27.77 -5.14 -25.54
CA SER A 16 28.79 -6.18 -25.48
C SER A 16 28.73 -7.03 -24.18
N ALA A 17 28.26 -6.45 -23.09
CA ALA A 17 28.07 -7.19 -21.84
C ALA A 17 26.83 -8.09 -21.92
N LEU A 18 25.75 -7.60 -22.52
CA LEU A 18 24.48 -8.34 -22.69
C LEU A 18 24.58 -9.45 -23.73
N ASP A 19 25.43 -9.35 -24.74
CA ASP A 19 25.67 -10.42 -25.71
C ASP A 19 26.20 -11.72 -25.08
N LYS A 20 26.79 -11.63 -23.89
CA LYS A 20 27.21 -12.77 -23.09
C LYS A 20 26.06 -13.44 -22.32
N ASP A 21 24.92 -12.77 -22.21
CA ASP A 21 23.73 -13.31 -21.54
C ASP A 21 22.96 -14.23 -22.48
N ARG A 22 22.56 -15.41 -21.98
CA ARG A 22 21.73 -16.37 -22.75
C ARG A 22 20.28 -15.90 -22.90
N ALA A 23 19.85 -14.90 -22.12
CA ALA A 23 18.51 -14.37 -22.19
C ALA A 23 18.41 -13.34 -23.33
N LYS A 24 17.35 -13.44 -24.14
CA LYS A 24 17.08 -12.46 -25.19
C LYS A 24 16.80 -11.10 -24.57
N SER A 25 17.64 -10.13 -24.88
CA SER A 25 17.49 -8.73 -24.48
C SER A 25 17.40 -7.83 -25.72
N ASN A 26 16.77 -6.66 -25.55
CA ASN A 26 16.71 -5.62 -26.57
C ASN A 26 16.93 -4.26 -25.89
N ILE A 27 17.75 -3.42 -26.48
CA ILE A 27 18.08 -2.07 -26.00
C ILE A 27 17.56 -1.06 -27.01
N ASN A 28 16.74 -0.09 -26.56
CA ASN A 28 16.16 0.96 -27.41
C ASN A 28 17.02 2.22 -27.51
N GLY A 29 18.18 2.25 -26.86
CA GLY A 29 19.09 3.38 -26.87
C GLY A 29 18.99 4.29 -25.64
N LEU A 30 19.65 5.44 -25.73
CA LEU A 30 19.70 6.44 -24.65
C LEU A 30 18.66 7.53 -24.92
N SER A 31 17.76 7.76 -23.97
CA SER A 31 16.76 8.82 -24.04
C SER A 31 17.40 10.21 -23.85
N ALA A 32 16.64 11.27 -24.16
CA ALA A 32 17.06 12.66 -23.93
C ALA A 32 17.36 12.96 -22.44
N LEU A 33 16.73 12.22 -21.52
CA LEU A 33 16.96 12.32 -20.07
C LEU A 33 18.19 11.54 -19.59
N GLY A 34 18.90 10.85 -20.49
CA GLY A 34 20.06 10.04 -20.13
C GLY A 34 19.72 8.65 -19.57
N LEU A 35 18.49 8.18 -19.77
CA LEU A 35 18.04 6.86 -19.36
C LEU A 35 18.19 5.86 -20.52
N VAL A 36 18.57 4.64 -20.21
CA VAL A 36 18.61 3.52 -21.17
C VAL A 36 17.37 2.65 -20.97
N GLU A 37 16.61 2.46 -22.05
CA GLU A 37 15.47 1.56 -22.07
C GLU A 37 15.90 0.19 -22.59
N MET A 38 15.64 -0.85 -21.82
CA MET A 38 15.90 -2.21 -22.22
C MET A 38 14.79 -3.17 -21.82
N THR A 39 14.61 -4.19 -22.63
CA THR A 39 13.77 -5.34 -22.30
C THR A 39 14.64 -6.58 -22.21
N ARG A 40 14.33 -7.47 -21.29
CA ARG A 40 14.99 -8.77 -21.14
C ARG A 40 13.95 -9.86 -20.89
N LYS A 41 13.97 -10.90 -21.70
CA LYS A 41 13.07 -12.02 -21.50
C LYS A 41 13.44 -12.76 -20.21
N ARG A 42 12.50 -12.85 -19.27
CA ARG A 42 12.69 -13.66 -18.07
C ARG A 42 12.70 -15.14 -18.44
N THR A 43 13.75 -15.84 -18.06
CA THR A 43 13.91 -17.28 -18.32
C THR A 43 13.68 -18.14 -17.08
N ARG A 44 13.75 -17.53 -15.88
CA ARG A 44 13.49 -18.17 -14.59
C ARG A 44 12.77 -17.18 -13.69
N GLU A 45 12.05 -17.67 -12.70
CA GLU A 45 11.52 -16.83 -11.63
C GLU A 45 12.65 -16.19 -10.82
N SER A 46 12.36 -15.02 -10.22
CA SER A 46 13.33 -14.36 -9.34
C SER A 46 13.53 -15.19 -8.07
N LEU A 47 14.73 -15.15 -7.51
CA LEU A 47 15.00 -15.81 -6.23
C LEU A 47 14.08 -15.28 -5.11
N GLU A 48 13.72 -14.01 -5.15
CA GLU A 48 12.76 -13.41 -4.23
C GLU A 48 11.41 -14.13 -4.30
N HIS A 49 10.89 -14.41 -5.49
CA HIS A 49 9.62 -15.13 -5.69
C HIS A 49 9.66 -16.60 -5.22
N VAL A 50 10.86 -17.19 -5.23
CA VAL A 50 11.05 -18.60 -4.83
C VAL A 50 11.34 -18.72 -3.33
N LEU A 51 12.01 -17.73 -2.74
CA LEU A 51 12.54 -17.81 -1.37
C LEU A 51 11.76 -16.96 -0.37
N CYS A 52 10.92 -16.03 -0.82
CA CYS A 52 10.23 -15.08 0.06
C CYS A 52 8.72 -15.12 -0.17
N ASP A 53 7.99 -15.01 0.92
CA ASP A 53 6.55 -14.77 0.91
C ASP A 53 6.25 -13.27 0.96
N VAL A 54 5.05 -12.92 0.53
CA VAL A 54 4.56 -11.54 0.62
C VAL A 54 4.44 -11.15 2.10
N CYS A 55 4.98 -10.01 2.47
CA CYS A 55 4.89 -9.51 3.84
C CYS A 55 3.43 -9.37 4.28
N PRO A 56 2.97 -10.06 5.36
CA PRO A 56 1.56 -10.01 5.77
C PRO A 56 1.14 -8.64 6.30
N ALA A 57 2.07 -7.84 6.83
CA ALA A 57 1.76 -6.52 7.39
C ALA A 57 1.43 -5.49 6.31
N CYS A 58 2.14 -5.48 5.18
CA CYS A 58 1.95 -4.48 4.12
C CYS A 58 1.51 -5.07 2.78
N SER A 59 1.29 -6.39 2.69
CA SER A 59 0.92 -7.09 1.45
C SER A 59 1.84 -6.75 0.27
N GLY A 60 3.15 -6.60 0.53
CA GLY A 60 4.16 -6.30 -0.47
C GLY A 60 4.30 -4.82 -0.86
N ARG A 61 3.57 -3.90 -0.22
CA ARG A 61 3.64 -2.45 -0.53
C ARG A 61 4.92 -1.76 -0.03
N GLY A 62 5.63 -2.35 0.92
CA GLY A 62 6.84 -1.77 1.54
C GLY A 62 6.56 -0.65 2.56
N SER A 63 5.30 -0.28 2.76
CA SER A 63 4.85 0.70 3.75
C SER A 63 3.51 0.27 4.34
N GLN A 64 3.22 0.75 5.55
CA GLN A 64 1.97 0.51 6.27
C GLN A 64 1.36 1.86 6.64
N LYS A 65 0.03 1.96 6.63
CA LYS A 65 -0.67 3.16 7.08
C LYS A 65 -0.43 3.39 8.57
N THR A 66 -0.37 4.64 8.97
CA THR A 66 -0.30 4.99 10.39
C THR A 66 -1.63 4.68 11.08
N VAL A 67 -1.60 4.45 12.38
CA VAL A 67 -2.81 4.21 13.21
C VAL A 67 -3.82 5.34 13.04
N GLU A 68 -3.36 6.59 13.08
CA GLU A 68 -4.17 7.79 12.86
C GLU A 68 -4.89 7.78 11.48
N THR A 69 -4.17 7.41 10.42
CA THR A 69 -4.76 7.28 9.08
C THR A 69 -5.89 6.25 9.07
N VAL A 70 -5.71 5.12 9.74
CA VAL A 70 -6.73 4.07 9.84
C VAL A 70 -7.93 4.56 10.66
N CYS A 71 -7.72 5.29 11.74
CA CYS A 71 -8.81 5.91 12.50
C CYS A 71 -9.68 6.80 11.61
N TYR A 72 -9.07 7.68 10.81
CA TYR A 72 -9.83 8.52 9.87
C TYR A 72 -10.52 7.73 8.76
N GLU A 73 -9.96 6.61 8.33
CA GLU A 73 -10.65 5.72 7.39
C GLU A 73 -11.88 5.09 8.01
N ILE A 74 -11.80 4.64 9.26
CA ILE A 74 -12.94 4.11 10.02
C ILE A 74 -14.05 5.16 10.14
N LEU A 75 -13.72 6.37 10.58
CA LEU A 75 -14.70 7.44 10.72
C LEU A 75 -15.40 7.75 9.39
N ARG A 76 -14.66 7.80 8.28
CA ARG A 76 -15.23 7.99 6.93
C ARG A 76 -16.10 6.82 6.50
N GLU A 77 -15.70 5.60 6.82
CA GLU A 77 -16.48 4.42 6.49
C GLU A 77 -17.80 4.39 7.24
N ILE A 78 -17.84 4.76 8.52
CA ILE A 78 -19.07 4.89 9.31
C ILE A 78 -20.02 5.89 8.64
N VAL A 79 -19.53 7.06 8.25
CA VAL A 79 -20.34 8.07 7.55
C VAL A 79 -20.88 7.52 6.22
N ARG A 80 -20.05 6.81 5.47
CA ARG A 80 -20.42 6.18 4.19
C ARG A 80 -21.54 5.15 4.38
N VAL A 81 -21.38 4.27 5.36
CA VAL A 81 -22.35 3.21 5.67
C VAL A 81 -23.66 3.83 6.19
N ASN A 82 -23.58 4.84 7.07
CA ASN A 82 -24.76 5.53 7.59
C ASN A 82 -25.59 6.23 6.50
N ARG A 83 -24.95 6.70 5.42
CA ARG A 83 -25.65 7.30 4.27
C ARG A 83 -26.30 6.26 3.36
N ALA A 84 -25.73 5.06 3.30
CA ALA A 84 -26.17 4.01 2.40
C ALA A 84 -27.27 3.13 3.03
N TYR A 85 -27.25 3.00 4.35
CA TYR A 85 -28.15 2.08 5.08
C TYR A 85 -28.70 2.75 6.32
N ASP A 86 -29.93 2.37 6.67
CA ASP A 86 -30.56 2.78 7.93
C ASP A 86 -30.27 1.71 8.99
N ALA A 87 -29.42 2.03 9.96
CA ALA A 87 -29.01 1.16 11.05
C ALA A 87 -29.24 1.88 12.37
N ASP A 88 -29.54 1.18 13.45
CA ASP A 88 -29.76 1.78 14.77
C ASP A 88 -28.43 2.10 15.48
N LYS A 89 -27.41 1.29 15.28
CA LYS A 89 -26.07 1.46 15.88
C LYS A 89 -24.99 0.82 15.01
N PHE A 90 -23.75 1.22 15.26
CA PHE A 90 -22.57 0.68 14.59
C PHE A 90 -21.66 -0.04 15.57
N VAL A 91 -21.02 -1.11 15.12
CA VAL A 91 -19.91 -1.78 15.82
C VAL A 91 -18.72 -1.81 14.91
N VAL A 92 -17.60 -1.30 15.41
CA VAL A 92 -16.31 -1.29 14.70
C VAL A 92 -15.40 -2.34 15.32
N TYR A 93 -14.92 -3.24 14.51
CA TYR A 93 -13.86 -4.19 14.88
C TYR A 93 -12.55 -3.69 14.28
N ALA A 94 -11.52 -3.55 15.10
CA ALA A 94 -10.21 -3.09 14.66
C ALA A 94 -9.09 -3.68 15.52
N SER A 95 -7.84 -3.50 15.09
CA SER A 95 -6.67 -3.93 15.86
C SER A 95 -6.57 -3.19 17.20
N PRO A 96 -5.89 -3.77 18.23
CA PRO A 96 -5.77 -3.15 19.56
C PRO A 96 -5.24 -1.72 19.51
N ALA A 97 -4.19 -1.46 18.72
CA ALA A 97 -3.59 -0.13 18.60
C ALA A 97 -4.55 0.92 18.02
N VAL A 98 -5.37 0.52 17.04
CA VAL A 98 -6.37 1.42 16.42
C VAL A 98 -7.52 1.69 17.38
N CYS A 99 -7.99 0.67 18.11
CA CYS A 99 -9.03 0.84 19.12
C CYS A 99 -8.57 1.80 20.25
N GLU A 100 -7.34 1.64 20.73
CA GLU A 100 -6.75 2.51 21.75
C GLU A 100 -6.67 3.95 21.25
N ALA A 101 -6.21 4.18 20.03
CA ALA A 101 -6.14 5.50 19.43
C ALA A 101 -7.53 6.14 19.25
N LEU A 102 -8.53 5.39 18.79
CA LEU A 102 -9.90 5.89 18.63
C LEU A 102 -10.54 6.31 19.97
N LEU A 103 -10.23 5.57 21.05
CA LEU A 103 -10.81 5.84 22.38
C LEU A 103 -10.07 6.90 23.18
N ASN A 104 -8.80 7.18 22.88
CA ASN A 104 -7.97 8.14 23.58
C ASN A 104 -7.65 9.36 22.71
N ASP A 105 -6.89 9.17 21.64
CA ASP A 105 -6.36 10.27 20.84
C ASP A 105 -7.45 10.91 19.95
N GLU A 106 -8.30 10.10 19.36
CA GLU A 106 -9.34 10.52 18.41
C GLU A 106 -10.75 10.53 19.03
N TYR A 107 -10.85 10.44 20.36
CA TYR A 107 -12.13 10.41 21.08
C TYR A 107 -13.04 11.58 20.73
N HIS A 108 -12.47 12.78 20.56
CA HIS A 108 -13.24 13.98 20.21
C HIS A 108 -13.90 13.85 18.84
N ASN A 109 -13.15 13.37 17.85
CA ASN A 109 -13.64 13.15 16.49
C ASN A 109 -14.71 12.05 16.45
N LEU A 110 -14.55 11.00 17.26
CA LEU A 110 -15.56 9.95 17.40
C LEU A 110 -16.85 10.49 18.02
N ALA A 111 -16.77 11.27 19.08
CA ALA A 111 -17.93 11.87 19.73
C ALA A 111 -18.66 12.87 18.83
N GLU A 112 -17.94 13.70 18.08
CA GLU A 112 -18.54 14.59 17.08
C GLU A 112 -19.25 13.80 15.97
N LEU A 113 -18.65 12.69 15.52
CA LEU A 113 -19.27 11.81 14.54
C LEU A 113 -20.57 11.20 15.06
N GLU A 114 -20.59 10.68 16.30
CA GLU A 114 -21.81 10.13 16.94
C GLU A 114 -22.93 11.17 17.00
N LEU A 115 -22.59 12.41 17.38
CA LEU A 115 -23.55 13.54 17.38
C LEU A 115 -24.07 13.84 15.97
N PHE A 116 -23.18 13.80 14.96
CA PHE A 116 -23.53 14.09 13.58
C PHE A 116 -24.47 13.03 12.98
N ILE A 117 -24.20 11.74 13.22
CA ILE A 117 -25.01 10.63 12.72
C ILE A 117 -26.25 10.35 13.59
N GLY A 118 -26.27 10.83 14.85
CA GLY A 118 -27.32 10.58 15.84
C GLY A 118 -27.39 9.14 16.34
N LYS A 119 -26.30 8.36 16.23
CA LYS A 119 -26.25 6.93 16.52
C LYS A 119 -24.98 6.61 17.30
N GLN A 120 -25.02 5.55 18.13
CA GLN A 120 -23.86 5.10 18.90
C GLN A 120 -22.91 4.24 18.07
N VAL A 121 -21.61 4.40 18.33
CA VAL A 121 -20.54 3.59 17.72
C VAL A 121 -19.81 2.82 18.83
N ASN A 122 -19.97 1.52 18.84
CA ASN A 122 -19.24 0.64 19.76
C ASN A 122 -17.94 0.17 19.14
N ILE A 123 -16.82 0.31 19.85
CA ILE A 123 -15.51 -0.14 19.38
C ILE A 123 -15.17 -1.44 20.09
N GLN A 124 -14.80 -2.46 19.31
CA GLN A 124 -14.38 -3.77 19.77
C GLN A 124 -13.03 -4.14 19.20
N THR A 125 -12.17 -4.66 20.07
CA THR A 125 -10.82 -5.06 19.68
C THR A 125 -10.82 -6.48 19.11
N GLU A 126 -10.23 -6.62 17.91
CA GLU A 126 -9.94 -7.92 17.32
C GLU A 126 -8.42 -8.13 17.22
N SER A 127 -7.90 -9.01 18.07
CA SER A 127 -6.44 -9.21 18.21
C SER A 127 -5.78 -9.88 17.00
N LEU A 128 -6.56 -10.53 16.15
CA LEU A 128 -6.06 -11.18 14.93
C LEU A 128 -5.94 -10.20 13.75
N TYR A 129 -6.52 -9.00 13.87
CA TYR A 129 -6.46 -8.02 12.80
C TYR A 129 -5.09 -7.35 12.70
N SER A 130 -4.62 -7.18 11.47
CA SER A 130 -3.49 -6.32 11.18
C SER A 130 -3.86 -4.85 11.45
N GLN A 131 -2.87 -3.97 11.57
CA GLN A 131 -3.09 -2.54 11.86
C GLN A 131 -4.05 -1.86 10.89
N GLU A 132 -4.06 -2.27 9.62
CA GLU A 132 -4.89 -1.67 8.57
C GLU A 132 -6.26 -2.34 8.40
N GLN A 133 -6.48 -3.45 9.10
CA GLN A 133 -7.71 -4.21 8.97
C GLN A 133 -8.74 -3.73 9.97
N PHE A 134 -9.93 -3.43 9.48
CA PHE A 134 -11.09 -3.10 10.29
C PHE A 134 -12.39 -3.49 9.58
N ASP A 135 -13.44 -3.69 10.35
CA ASP A 135 -14.79 -3.92 9.87
C ASP A 135 -15.79 -3.01 10.59
N VAL A 136 -16.74 -2.46 9.82
CA VAL A 136 -17.86 -1.67 10.35
C VAL A 136 -19.14 -2.46 10.15
N VAL A 137 -19.73 -2.90 11.25
CA VAL A 137 -20.95 -3.73 11.27
C VAL A 137 -22.13 -2.90 11.74
N MET A 138 -23.24 -3.04 11.06
CA MET A 138 -24.53 -2.44 11.41
C MET A 138 -25.33 -3.37 12.32
N MET A 139 -26.01 -2.81 13.32
CA MET A 139 -26.96 -3.50 14.18
C MET A 139 -28.27 -2.72 14.29
#